data_6a071653e79aef65cefc7c71b49e9e95
#
_entry.id   6a071653e79aef65cefc7c71b49e9e95
#
_cell.length_a   1.000
_cell.length_b   1.000
_cell.length_c   1.000
_cell.angle_alpha   90.00
_cell.angle_beta   90.00
_cell.angle_gamma   90.00
#
_symmetry.space_group_name_H-M   'P 1'
#
loop_
_entity.id
_entity.type
_entity.pdbx_description
1 polymer ?
#
loop_
_entity_poly.entity_id
_entity_poly.type
_entity_poly.pdbx_seq_one_letter_code
_entity_poly.pdbx_strand_id
1 'polypeptide(L)'
;ELPEGDEQKNFNAELVAEKILTSLNMTYELSRQPYHGTPSIGITLFVDHEDASEELLKRADLAMYQAKAAGRNTVRFFDAEMQTAIETRAAMEARLREAILTNQFELYYQPQVANENSLIGAEVLIRWMDPKRGMVCPAEFIPLAEETGLILPIGSWVLETACAQLAAWSTQPKMADLTIAVNISARQFRSQSFTDEVLAIIAKTGANPARLKLELTESFLLDNVESIIVNLEILRARGVSFSLDDFGTGYSSLSYLKRLPLDQLKIDQGFVRDVLVDVNDAAIAKMIVALAESLGLLVIAEGVETEAQKQFLSENGCHAFQGYLFGKPMPRANCE
;
A
#
# COMPACT_ATOMS: atom_id res chain seq x y z
N GLU A 1 -10.01 -16.04 39.55
CA GLU A 1 -8.83 -16.35 40.35
C GLU A 1 -7.98 -17.32 39.54
N LEU A 2 -6.91 -16.82 38.90
CA LEU A 2 -5.91 -17.67 38.27
C LEU A 2 -5.00 -18.26 39.38
N PRO A 3 -4.59 -19.52 39.29
CA PRO A 3 -3.68 -20.09 40.27
C PRO A 3 -2.34 -19.36 40.21
N GLU A 4 -1.86 -18.86 41.36
CA GLU A 4 -0.61 -18.11 41.56
C GLU A 4 0.66 -18.74 40.91
N GLY A 5 0.58 -19.96 40.37
CA GLY A 5 1.68 -20.69 39.75
C GLY A 5 2.05 -20.26 38.34
N ASP A 6 1.12 -19.79 37.52
CA ASP A 6 1.39 -19.54 36.09
C ASP A 6 1.94 -18.14 35.82
N GLU A 7 1.52 -17.13 36.54
CA GLU A 7 2.10 -15.78 36.44
C GLU A 7 3.58 -15.75 36.85
N GLN A 8 3.96 -16.54 37.90
CA GLN A 8 5.34 -16.60 38.34
C GLN A 8 6.26 -17.33 37.33
N LYS A 9 5.74 -18.35 36.64
CA LYS A 9 6.49 -19.06 35.59
C LYS A 9 6.70 -18.18 34.35
N ASN A 10 5.69 -17.44 33.96
CA ASN A 10 5.77 -16.47 32.85
C ASN A 10 6.79 -15.39 33.14
N PHE A 11 6.75 -14.80 34.33
CA PHE A 11 7.69 -13.76 34.77
C PHE A 11 9.14 -14.26 34.81
N ASN A 12 9.38 -15.48 35.27
CA ASN A 12 10.74 -16.06 35.34
C ASN A 12 11.28 -16.34 33.90
N ALA A 13 10.44 -16.83 32.97
CA ALA A 13 10.83 -17.08 31.61
C ALA A 13 11.15 -15.77 30.87
N GLU A 14 10.35 -14.73 31.09
CA GLU A 14 10.58 -13.40 30.52
C GLU A 14 11.89 -12.78 31.00
N LEU A 15 12.15 -12.84 32.34
CA LEU A 15 13.39 -12.32 32.91
C LEU A 15 14.65 -13.03 32.37
N VAL A 16 14.59 -14.35 32.18
CA VAL A 16 15.67 -15.12 31.58
C VAL A 16 15.87 -14.72 30.12
N ALA A 17 14.79 -14.59 29.36
CA ALA A 17 14.85 -14.21 27.94
C ALA A 17 15.39 -12.79 27.73
N GLU A 18 15.02 -11.84 28.59
CA GLU A 18 15.57 -10.48 28.57
C GLU A 18 17.08 -10.44 28.84
N LYS A 19 17.54 -11.25 29.80
CA LYS A 19 18.98 -11.40 30.08
C LYS A 19 19.73 -11.97 28.89
N ILE A 20 19.17 -12.99 28.24
CA ILE A 20 19.75 -13.58 27.02
C ILE A 20 19.77 -12.53 25.90
N LEU A 21 18.66 -11.82 25.68
CA LEU A 21 18.53 -10.76 24.68
C LEU A 21 19.60 -9.69 24.90
N THR A 22 19.73 -9.20 26.12
CA THR A 22 20.72 -8.18 26.51
C THR A 22 22.15 -8.68 26.27
N SER A 23 22.45 -9.93 26.66
CA SER A 23 23.77 -10.52 26.45
C SER A 23 24.11 -10.69 24.96
N LEU A 24 23.15 -11.09 24.13
CA LEU A 24 23.35 -11.31 22.71
C LEU A 24 23.35 -9.99 21.90
N ASN A 25 22.83 -8.90 22.45
CA ASN A 25 22.88 -7.56 21.86
C ASN A 25 24.24 -6.86 22.04
N MET A 26 25.15 -7.43 22.83
CA MET A 26 26.48 -6.87 22.99
C MET A 26 27.25 -6.94 21.68
N THR A 27 28.08 -5.94 21.44
CA THR A 27 28.98 -5.95 20.26
C THR A 27 30.03 -7.05 20.41
N TYR A 28 30.13 -7.91 19.41
CA TYR A 28 31.13 -8.97 19.32
C TYR A 28 32.26 -8.58 18.38
N GLU A 29 33.49 -8.91 18.70
CA GLU A 29 34.59 -8.83 17.75
C GLU A 29 34.72 -10.14 16.95
N LEU A 30 34.36 -10.12 15.67
CA LEU A 30 34.57 -11.23 14.76
C LEU A 30 35.65 -10.84 13.75
N SER A 31 36.77 -11.56 13.75
CA SER A 31 37.90 -11.32 12.84
C SER A 31 38.42 -9.87 12.83
N ARG A 32 38.47 -9.22 14.02
CA ARG A 32 38.83 -7.80 14.24
C ARG A 32 37.84 -6.78 13.66
N GLN A 33 36.61 -7.19 13.39
CA GLN A 33 35.52 -6.27 13.03
C GLN A 33 34.43 -6.32 14.06
N PRO A 34 33.87 -5.17 14.48
CA PRO A 34 32.73 -5.15 15.40
C PRO A 34 31.49 -5.70 14.68
N TYR A 35 30.83 -6.64 15.32
CA TYR A 35 29.58 -7.24 14.86
C TYR A 35 28.46 -7.00 15.87
N HIS A 36 27.35 -6.44 15.40
CA HIS A 36 26.14 -6.26 16.19
C HIS A 36 25.07 -7.27 15.76
N GLY A 37 24.73 -8.19 16.65
CA GLY A 37 23.63 -9.13 16.44
C GLY A 37 22.29 -8.55 16.89
N THR A 38 21.21 -8.89 16.20
CA THR A 38 19.83 -8.59 16.62
C THR A 38 19.08 -9.91 16.82
N PRO A 39 19.15 -10.52 18.03
CA PRO A 39 18.53 -11.80 18.29
C PRO A 39 17.00 -11.71 18.33
N SER A 40 16.36 -12.82 17.99
CA SER A 40 14.91 -12.99 18.15
C SER A 40 14.66 -14.26 18.95
N ILE A 41 13.91 -14.17 20.01
CA ILE A 41 13.69 -15.27 20.97
C ILE A 41 12.23 -15.65 20.97
N GLY A 42 11.92 -16.92 20.69
CA GLY A 42 10.60 -17.49 20.86
C GLY A 42 10.56 -18.39 22.10
N ILE A 43 9.51 -18.26 22.89
CA ILE A 43 9.31 -19.02 24.13
C ILE A 43 7.99 -19.77 24.02
N THR A 44 7.99 -21.04 24.39
CA THR A 44 6.77 -21.79 24.68
C THR A 44 6.80 -22.27 26.12
N LEU A 45 5.66 -22.18 26.78
CA LEU A 45 5.47 -22.71 28.12
C LEU A 45 4.66 -24.00 28.02
N PHE A 46 4.98 -24.97 28.86
CA PHE A 46 4.25 -26.21 28.91
C PHE A 46 4.12 -26.69 30.35
N VAL A 47 3.07 -27.42 30.64
CA VAL A 47 2.80 -28.04 31.94
C VAL A 47 2.78 -29.52 31.71
N ASP A 48 3.62 -30.26 32.43
CA ASP A 48 3.79 -31.70 32.33
C ASP A 48 4.32 -32.26 31.00
N HIS A 49 4.37 -33.57 30.87
CA HIS A 49 4.93 -34.28 29.72
C HIS A 49 3.86 -34.67 28.64
N GLU A 50 2.76 -33.94 28.60
CA GLU A 50 1.65 -34.25 27.68
C GLU A 50 1.94 -33.85 26.22
N ASP A 51 2.74 -32.79 26.00
CA ASP A 51 3.11 -32.36 24.68
C ASP A 51 4.37 -33.07 24.15
N ALA A 52 4.35 -33.54 22.93
CA ALA A 52 5.53 -34.09 22.27
C ALA A 52 6.61 -33.01 22.10
N SER A 53 7.89 -33.35 22.29
CA SER A 53 9.00 -32.43 22.17
C SER A 53 9.05 -31.70 20.82
N GLU A 54 8.63 -32.38 19.75
CA GLU A 54 8.52 -31.80 18.39
C GLU A 54 7.49 -30.67 18.31
N GLU A 55 6.37 -30.83 19.00
CA GLU A 55 5.32 -29.81 19.06
C GLU A 55 5.76 -28.58 19.87
N LEU A 56 6.47 -28.78 20.97
CA LEU A 56 7.03 -27.70 21.78
C LEU A 56 8.06 -26.88 20.99
N LEU A 57 8.94 -27.56 20.25
CA LEU A 57 9.91 -26.90 19.38
C LEU A 57 9.22 -26.11 18.28
N LYS A 58 8.20 -26.68 17.65
CA LYS A 58 7.42 -25.99 16.61
C LYS A 58 6.75 -24.72 17.15
N ARG A 59 6.17 -24.78 18.35
CA ARG A 59 5.58 -23.61 19.02
C ARG A 59 6.62 -22.53 19.32
N ALA A 60 7.79 -22.91 19.81
CA ALA A 60 8.88 -21.97 20.08
C ALA A 60 9.42 -21.34 18.78
N ASP A 61 9.53 -22.12 17.69
CA ASP A 61 9.93 -21.63 16.37
C ASP A 61 8.91 -20.63 15.81
N LEU A 62 7.62 -20.87 15.98
CA LEU A 62 6.57 -19.96 15.58
C LEU A 62 6.66 -18.62 16.32
N ALA A 63 6.86 -18.66 17.63
CA ALA A 63 7.06 -17.46 18.44
C ALA A 63 8.33 -16.69 18.05
N MET A 64 9.42 -17.40 17.75
CA MET A 64 10.66 -16.80 17.24
C MET A 64 10.47 -16.16 15.85
N TYR A 65 9.69 -16.78 14.98
CA TYR A 65 9.35 -16.20 13.68
C TYR A 65 8.57 -14.89 13.83
N GLN A 66 7.61 -14.85 14.74
CA GLN A 66 6.87 -13.62 15.08
C GLN A 66 7.79 -12.54 15.66
N ALA A 67 8.77 -12.93 16.50
CA ALA A 67 9.77 -11.97 16.97
C ALA A 67 10.60 -11.38 15.83
N LYS A 68 10.95 -12.17 14.80
CA LYS A 68 11.63 -11.69 13.58
C LYS A 68 10.76 -10.74 12.77
N ALA A 69 9.48 -11.06 12.58
CA ALA A 69 8.52 -10.25 11.84
C ALA A 69 8.22 -8.91 12.55
N ALA A 70 8.24 -8.89 13.88
CA ALA A 70 8.03 -7.70 14.71
C ALA A 70 9.25 -6.73 14.76
N GLY A 71 10.22 -6.88 13.86
CA GLY A 71 11.38 -5.99 13.78
C GLY A 71 12.66 -6.57 14.42
N ARG A 72 12.68 -7.86 14.77
CA ARG A 72 13.80 -8.53 15.46
C ARG A 72 14.08 -7.94 16.84
N ASN A 73 15.18 -8.36 17.46
CA ASN A 73 15.64 -7.84 18.75
C ASN A 73 14.57 -7.85 19.86
N THR A 74 13.74 -8.87 19.91
CA THR A 74 12.61 -8.98 20.82
C THR A 74 12.35 -10.42 21.23
N VAL A 75 11.58 -10.57 22.30
CA VAL A 75 11.07 -11.85 22.80
C VAL A 75 9.59 -11.96 22.46
N ARG A 76 9.14 -13.16 22.11
CA ARG A 76 7.72 -13.50 21.96
C ARG A 76 7.41 -14.82 22.64
N PHE A 77 6.32 -14.85 23.38
CA PHE A 77 5.75 -16.09 23.88
C PHE A 77 4.83 -16.69 22.84
N PHE A 78 4.83 -18.02 22.74
CA PHE A 78 3.86 -18.71 21.91
C PHE A 78 2.44 -18.50 22.46
N ASP A 79 1.55 -18.15 21.58
CA ASP A 79 0.11 -18.06 21.80
C ASP A 79 -0.58 -18.89 20.70
N ALA A 80 -1.65 -19.60 21.06
CA ALA A 80 -2.44 -20.38 20.11
C ALA A 80 -3.00 -19.51 18.96
N GLU A 81 -3.25 -18.22 19.20
CA GLU A 81 -3.63 -17.26 18.18
C GLU A 81 -2.55 -17.06 17.11
N MET A 82 -1.27 -17.19 17.49
CA MET A 82 -0.14 -17.10 16.53
C MET A 82 -0.16 -18.24 15.51
N GLN A 83 -0.46 -19.46 15.96
CA GLN A 83 -0.60 -20.61 15.07
C GLN A 83 -1.74 -20.37 14.08
N THR A 84 -2.89 -19.94 14.59
CA THR A 84 -4.07 -19.64 13.77
C THR A 84 -3.78 -18.53 12.77
N ALA A 85 -3.06 -17.47 13.18
CA ALA A 85 -2.69 -16.36 12.30
C ALA A 85 -1.77 -16.83 11.15
N ILE A 86 -0.79 -17.70 11.44
CA ILE A 86 0.12 -18.26 10.43
C ILE A 86 -0.64 -19.17 9.45
N GLU A 87 -1.51 -20.04 9.95
CA GLU A 87 -2.33 -20.92 9.11
C GLU A 87 -3.28 -20.12 8.23
N THR A 88 -3.93 -19.10 8.79
CA THR A 88 -4.81 -18.19 8.07
C THR A 88 -4.06 -17.45 6.97
N ARG A 89 -2.85 -16.96 7.28
CA ARG A 89 -2.00 -16.26 6.33
C ARG A 89 -1.54 -17.18 5.18
N ALA A 90 -1.09 -18.40 5.50
CA ALA A 90 -0.69 -19.38 4.49
C ALA A 90 -1.88 -19.81 3.61
N ALA A 91 -3.05 -19.99 4.20
CA ALA A 91 -4.28 -20.27 3.45
C ALA A 91 -4.68 -19.10 2.55
N MET A 92 -4.53 -17.85 3.02
CA MET A 92 -4.79 -16.64 2.22
C MET A 92 -3.82 -16.56 1.04
N GLU A 93 -2.53 -16.81 1.26
CA GLU A 93 -1.53 -16.81 0.18
C GLU A 93 -1.84 -17.85 -0.89
N ALA A 94 -2.17 -19.08 -0.49
CA ALA A 94 -2.53 -20.14 -1.43
C ALA A 94 -3.76 -19.75 -2.27
N ARG A 95 -4.77 -19.17 -1.65
CA ARG A 95 -6.00 -18.70 -2.33
C ARG A 95 -5.69 -17.50 -3.25
N LEU A 96 -4.81 -16.61 -2.85
CA LEU A 96 -4.42 -15.47 -3.68
C LEU A 96 -3.67 -15.94 -4.95
N ARG A 97 -2.84 -16.98 -4.84
CA ARG A 97 -2.21 -17.63 -6.01
C ARG A 97 -3.26 -18.25 -6.95
N GLU A 98 -4.25 -18.90 -6.39
CA GLU A 98 -5.37 -19.46 -7.16
C GLU A 98 -6.19 -18.34 -7.83
N ALA A 99 -6.45 -17.24 -7.13
CA ALA A 99 -7.22 -16.10 -7.65
C ALA A 99 -6.60 -15.49 -8.91
N ILE A 100 -5.26 -15.39 -8.96
CA ILE A 100 -4.52 -14.92 -10.15
C ILE A 100 -4.79 -15.84 -11.35
N LEU A 101 -4.82 -17.15 -11.14
CA LEU A 101 -4.98 -18.15 -12.21
C LEU A 101 -6.42 -18.28 -12.68
N THR A 102 -7.40 -17.94 -11.84
CA THR A 102 -8.83 -18.22 -12.08
C THR A 102 -9.68 -16.95 -12.28
N ASN A 103 -9.02 -15.81 -12.55
CA ASN A 103 -9.69 -14.54 -12.85
C ASN A 103 -10.69 -14.09 -11.77
N GLN A 104 -10.28 -14.13 -10.50
CA GLN A 104 -11.14 -13.72 -9.38
C GLN A 104 -11.02 -12.23 -9.05
N PHE A 105 -10.29 -11.45 -9.85
CA PHE A 105 -10.17 -10.01 -9.64
C PHE A 105 -11.12 -9.22 -10.54
N GLU A 106 -11.62 -8.11 -9.99
CA GLU A 106 -12.39 -7.11 -10.72
C GLU A 106 -11.83 -5.73 -10.43
N LEU A 107 -11.93 -4.81 -11.41
CA LEU A 107 -11.65 -3.39 -11.21
C LEU A 107 -12.95 -2.64 -10.91
N TYR A 108 -12.94 -1.91 -9.81
CA TYR A 108 -13.94 -0.91 -9.48
C TYR A 108 -13.38 0.47 -9.81
N TYR A 109 -14.26 1.37 -10.19
CA TYR A 109 -13.93 2.71 -10.65
C TYR A 109 -14.51 3.73 -9.68
N GLN A 110 -13.67 4.61 -9.16
CA GLN A 110 -14.11 5.72 -8.33
C GLN A 110 -13.97 7.03 -9.11
N PRO A 111 -15.06 7.81 -9.29
CA PRO A 111 -15.02 9.01 -10.11
C PRO A 111 -14.11 10.09 -9.51
N GLN A 112 -13.33 10.73 -10.38
CA GLN A 112 -12.58 11.95 -10.12
C GLN A 112 -13.26 13.10 -10.85
N VAL A 113 -13.55 14.19 -10.15
CA VAL A 113 -14.32 15.33 -10.68
C VAL A 113 -13.56 16.64 -10.51
N ALA A 114 -13.80 17.57 -11.40
CA ALA A 114 -13.38 18.97 -11.26
C ALA A 114 -14.40 19.82 -10.51
N ASN A 115 -14.09 21.09 -10.27
CA ASN A 115 -14.91 22.03 -9.49
C ASN A 115 -16.40 22.07 -9.87
N GLU A 116 -16.72 22.00 -11.15
CA GLU A 116 -18.10 22.03 -11.66
C GLU A 116 -18.78 20.66 -11.64
N ASN A 117 -18.26 19.71 -10.86
CA ASN A 117 -18.66 18.30 -10.84
C ASN A 117 -18.54 17.62 -12.22
N SER A 118 -17.73 18.18 -13.12
CA SER A 118 -17.43 17.53 -14.40
C SER A 118 -16.50 16.34 -14.15
N LEU A 119 -16.87 15.19 -14.69
CA LEU A 119 -16.05 13.97 -14.63
C LEU A 119 -14.76 14.17 -15.43
N ILE A 120 -13.60 13.99 -14.79
CA ILE A 120 -12.28 14.12 -15.43
C ILE A 120 -11.55 12.80 -15.55
N GLY A 121 -11.97 11.79 -14.80
CA GLY A 121 -11.35 10.47 -14.80
C GLY A 121 -11.91 9.58 -13.71
N ALA A 122 -11.25 8.45 -13.50
CA ALA A 122 -11.56 7.54 -12.42
C ALA A 122 -10.27 6.90 -11.90
N GLU A 123 -10.22 6.64 -10.60
CA GLU A 123 -9.23 5.75 -10.02
C GLU A 123 -9.73 4.31 -10.08
N VAL A 124 -8.87 3.39 -10.51
CA VAL A 124 -9.19 1.96 -10.50
C VAL A 124 -8.71 1.32 -9.22
N LEU A 125 -9.62 0.63 -8.58
CA LEU A 125 -9.43 -0.01 -7.29
C LEU A 125 -9.73 -1.51 -7.44
N ILE A 126 -8.71 -2.32 -7.24
CA ILE A 126 -8.84 -3.78 -7.34
C ILE A 126 -9.80 -4.31 -6.28
N ARG A 127 -10.60 -5.32 -6.65
CA ARG A 127 -11.46 -6.12 -5.76
C ARG A 127 -11.17 -7.59 -6.02
N TRP A 128 -11.05 -8.36 -4.96
CA TRP A 128 -10.92 -9.80 -5.05
C TRP A 128 -12.27 -10.45 -4.73
N MET A 129 -12.85 -11.10 -5.72
CA MET A 129 -14.14 -11.80 -5.61
C MET A 129 -13.88 -13.27 -5.29
N ASP A 130 -13.59 -13.57 -4.02
CA ASP A 130 -13.33 -14.93 -3.57
C ASP A 130 -14.61 -15.76 -3.59
N PRO A 131 -14.63 -16.95 -4.23
CA PRO A 131 -15.85 -17.77 -4.34
C PRO A 131 -16.46 -18.23 -3.01
N LYS A 132 -15.65 -18.27 -1.93
CA LYS A 132 -16.09 -18.74 -0.61
C LYS A 132 -16.40 -17.59 0.34
N ARG A 133 -15.65 -16.48 0.25
CA ARG A 133 -15.75 -15.34 1.18
C ARG A 133 -16.51 -14.14 0.59
N GLY A 134 -16.79 -14.16 -0.72
CA GLY A 134 -17.27 -12.98 -1.43
C GLY A 134 -16.16 -11.94 -1.65
N MET A 135 -16.51 -10.66 -1.61
CA MET A 135 -15.54 -9.58 -1.81
C MET A 135 -14.56 -9.50 -0.63
N VAL A 136 -13.28 -9.68 -0.92
CA VAL A 136 -12.17 -9.51 0.02
C VAL A 136 -11.59 -8.10 -0.13
N CYS A 137 -11.41 -7.41 1.01
CA CYS A 137 -10.90 -6.04 1.03
C CYS A 137 -9.43 -5.98 0.57
N PRO A 138 -9.03 -5.00 -0.27
CA PRO A 138 -7.63 -4.80 -0.66
C PRO A 138 -6.67 -4.71 0.52
N ALA A 139 -7.07 -4.07 1.62
CA ALA A 139 -6.27 -3.98 2.84
C ALA A 139 -5.91 -5.34 3.46
N GLU A 140 -6.69 -6.42 3.19
CA GLU A 140 -6.36 -7.76 3.65
C GLU A 140 -5.31 -8.46 2.80
N PHE A 141 -5.34 -8.27 1.47
CA PHE A 141 -4.51 -9.09 0.58
C PHE A 141 -3.34 -8.35 -0.07
N ILE A 142 -3.40 -7.02 -0.24
CA ILE A 142 -2.32 -6.24 -0.86
C ILE A 142 -1.01 -6.34 -0.06
N PRO A 143 -0.99 -6.16 1.29
CA PRO A 143 0.24 -6.32 2.06
C PRO A 143 0.85 -7.73 1.90
N LEU A 144 0.02 -8.77 1.92
CA LEU A 144 0.47 -10.14 1.69
C LEU A 144 1.01 -10.35 0.27
N ALA A 145 0.34 -9.77 -0.74
CA ALA A 145 0.80 -9.82 -2.12
C ALA A 145 2.16 -9.13 -2.30
N GLU A 146 2.39 -8.00 -1.63
CA GLU A 146 3.67 -7.30 -1.64
C GLU A 146 4.78 -8.13 -1.00
N GLU A 147 4.54 -8.67 0.20
CA GLU A 147 5.52 -9.49 0.90
C GLU A 147 5.90 -10.77 0.13
N THR A 148 4.92 -11.43 -0.48
CA THR A 148 5.11 -12.69 -1.21
C THR A 148 5.54 -12.50 -2.67
N GLY A 149 5.47 -11.27 -3.21
CA GLY A 149 5.76 -10.96 -4.61
C GLY A 149 4.60 -11.20 -5.57
N LEU A 150 3.45 -11.65 -5.08
CA LEU A 150 2.24 -11.82 -5.88
C LEU A 150 1.67 -10.49 -6.40
N ILE A 151 2.09 -9.37 -5.81
CA ILE A 151 1.72 -8.03 -6.28
C ILE A 151 2.20 -7.78 -7.73
N LEU A 152 3.26 -8.45 -8.19
CA LEU A 152 3.75 -8.27 -9.55
C LEU A 152 2.75 -8.78 -10.60
N PRO A 153 2.32 -10.06 -10.60
CA PRO A 153 1.31 -10.52 -11.55
C PRO A 153 -0.05 -9.87 -11.36
N ILE A 154 -0.42 -9.50 -10.12
CA ILE A 154 -1.66 -8.74 -9.84
C ILE A 154 -1.60 -7.37 -10.49
N GLY A 155 -0.52 -6.61 -10.30
CA GLY A 155 -0.37 -5.28 -10.87
C GLY A 155 -0.27 -5.27 -12.39
N SER A 156 0.37 -6.28 -12.98
CA SER A 156 0.38 -6.51 -14.43
C SER A 156 -1.06 -6.67 -14.96
N TRP A 157 -1.86 -7.49 -14.30
CA TRP A 157 -3.27 -7.69 -14.63
C TRP A 157 -4.10 -6.41 -14.48
N VAL A 158 -3.87 -5.63 -13.41
CA VAL A 158 -4.56 -4.34 -13.19
C VAL A 158 -4.23 -3.36 -14.31
N LEU A 159 -2.95 -3.19 -14.65
CA LEU A 159 -2.50 -2.30 -15.71
C LEU A 159 -3.07 -2.71 -17.07
N GLU A 160 -3.03 -4.00 -17.42
CA GLU A 160 -3.58 -4.51 -18.68
C GLU A 160 -5.09 -4.26 -18.76
N THR A 161 -5.83 -4.54 -17.67
CA THR A 161 -7.28 -4.34 -17.62
C THR A 161 -7.66 -2.85 -17.69
N ALA A 162 -6.93 -1.98 -17.00
CA ALA A 162 -7.13 -0.54 -17.02
C ALA A 162 -6.83 0.06 -18.41
N CYS A 163 -5.73 -0.37 -19.04
CA CYS A 163 -5.38 0.07 -20.39
C CYS A 163 -6.39 -0.44 -21.44
N ALA A 164 -6.88 -1.66 -21.32
CA ALA A 164 -7.94 -2.17 -22.21
C ALA A 164 -9.24 -1.35 -22.04
N GLN A 165 -9.54 -0.91 -20.82
CA GLN A 165 -10.69 -0.04 -20.56
C GLN A 165 -10.50 1.36 -21.19
N LEU A 166 -9.31 1.96 -21.08
CA LEU A 166 -8.99 3.22 -21.78
C LEU A 166 -9.18 3.12 -23.28
N ALA A 167 -8.72 2.02 -23.88
CA ALA A 167 -8.92 1.77 -25.31
C ALA A 167 -10.41 1.65 -25.66
N ALA A 168 -11.22 1.00 -24.81
CA ALA A 168 -12.67 0.93 -25.01
C ALA A 168 -13.34 2.30 -24.85
N TRP A 169 -12.95 3.10 -23.86
CA TRP A 169 -13.47 4.46 -23.66
C TRP A 169 -13.12 5.42 -24.79
N SER A 170 -11.97 5.24 -25.43
CA SER A 170 -11.55 6.11 -26.56
C SER A 170 -12.53 6.13 -27.73
N THR A 171 -13.36 5.08 -27.85
CA THR A 171 -14.39 4.98 -28.88
C THR A 171 -15.72 5.64 -28.51
N GLN A 172 -15.87 6.07 -27.25
CA GLN A 172 -17.09 6.66 -26.70
C GLN A 172 -16.91 8.17 -26.52
N PRO A 173 -17.62 9.05 -27.24
CA PRO A 173 -17.38 10.50 -27.24
C PRO A 173 -17.42 11.16 -25.85
N LYS A 174 -18.22 10.63 -24.91
CA LYS A 174 -18.33 11.16 -23.54
C LYS A 174 -17.21 10.71 -22.62
N MET A 175 -16.54 9.60 -22.94
CA MET A 175 -15.54 8.95 -22.11
C MET A 175 -14.12 9.08 -22.66
N ALA A 176 -13.99 9.47 -23.95
CA ALA A 176 -12.71 9.48 -24.68
C ALA A 176 -11.63 10.36 -24.03
N ASP A 177 -12.05 11.40 -23.33
CA ASP A 177 -11.16 12.35 -22.65
C ASP A 177 -10.87 12.01 -21.18
N LEU A 178 -11.53 11.01 -20.63
CA LEU A 178 -11.33 10.62 -19.24
C LEU A 178 -9.98 9.93 -19.04
N THR A 179 -9.39 10.17 -17.87
CA THR A 179 -8.17 9.50 -17.43
C THR A 179 -8.50 8.31 -16.54
N ILE A 180 -7.65 7.29 -16.56
CA ILE A 180 -7.67 6.23 -15.56
C ILE A 180 -6.38 6.33 -14.72
N ALA A 181 -6.56 6.41 -13.40
CA ALA A 181 -5.50 6.38 -12.42
C ALA A 181 -5.33 4.96 -11.88
N VAL A 182 -4.08 4.49 -11.79
CA VAL A 182 -3.70 3.13 -11.37
C VAL A 182 -2.64 3.21 -10.29
N ASN A 183 -2.93 2.62 -9.15
CA ASN A 183 -1.98 2.48 -8.05
C ASN A 183 -0.84 1.52 -8.39
N ILE A 184 0.40 1.94 -8.18
CA ILE A 184 1.61 1.14 -8.42
C ILE A 184 2.35 0.90 -7.11
N SER A 185 2.58 -0.38 -6.78
CA SER A 185 3.37 -0.71 -5.60
C SER A 185 4.86 -0.40 -5.81
N ALA A 186 5.55 -0.05 -4.72
CA ALA A 186 6.99 0.17 -4.75
C ALA A 186 7.75 -1.05 -5.28
N ARG A 187 7.25 -2.26 -5.00
CA ARG A 187 7.85 -3.51 -5.47
C ARG A 187 7.73 -3.70 -6.99
N GLN A 188 6.59 -3.32 -7.59
CA GLN A 188 6.42 -3.38 -9.05
C GLN A 188 7.38 -2.43 -9.75
N PHE A 189 7.43 -1.19 -9.30
CA PHE A 189 8.26 -0.17 -9.94
C PHE A 189 9.77 -0.49 -9.83
N ARG A 190 10.22 -1.13 -8.75
CA ARG A 190 11.61 -1.57 -8.59
C ARG A 190 12.00 -2.71 -9.52
N SER A 191 11.04 -3.34 -10.20
CA SER A 191 11.35 -4.34 -11.21
C SER A 191 12.07 -3.68 -12.39
N GLN A 192 13.19 -4.24 -12.81
CA GLN A 192 13.95 -3.75 -13.97
C GLN A 192 13.15 -3.75 -15.27
N SER A 193 12.13 -4.62 -15.35
CA SER A 193 11.25 -4.75 -16.51
C SER A 193 10.00 -3.87 -16.47
N PHE A 194 9.76 -3.12 -15.38
CA PHE A 194 8.49 -2.41 -15.18
C PHE A 194 8.18 -1.42 -16.31
N THR A 195 9.14 -0.60 -16.69
CA THR A 195 8.97 0.39 -17.76
C THR A 195 8.62 -0.28 -19.09
N ASP A 196 9.36 -1.35 -19.45
CA ASP A 196 9.13 -2.11 -20.67
C ASP A 196 7.77 -2.83 -20.63
N GLU A 197 7.37 -3.34 -19.48
CA GLU A 197 6.07 -3.98 -19.28
C GLU A 197 4.92 -2.98 -19.49
N VAL A 198 4.97 -1.78 -18.88
CA VAL A 198 3.95 -0.74 -19.08
C VAL A 198 3.86 -0.36 -20.55
N LEU A 199 4.98 -0.15 -21.24
CA LEU A 199 4.99 0.20 -22.66
C LEU A 199 4.45 -0.94 -23.54
N ALA A 200 4.76 -2.19 -23.21
CA ALA A 200 4.22 -3.35 -23.92
C ALA A 200 2.71 -3.50 -23.72
N ILE A 201 2.20 -3.24 -22.52
CA ILE A 201 0.76 -3.25 -22.22
C ILE A 201 0.03 -2.16 -23.01
N ILE A 202 0.56 -0.92 -23.02
CA ILE A 202 0.00 0.19 -23.79
C ILE A 202 -0.04 -0.18 -25.29
N ALA A 203 1.05 -0.70 -25.83
CA ALA A 203 1.12 -1.12 -27.24
C ALA A 203 0.14 -2.27 -27.56
N LYS A 204 0.02 -3.26 -26.66
CA LYS A 204 -0.87 -4.41 -26.82
C LYS A 204 -2.34 -4.02 -26.81
N THR A 205 -2.74 -3.12 -25.90
CA THR A 205 -4.14 -2.72 -25.71
C THR A 205 -4.59 -1.62 -26.65
N GLY A 206 -3.66 -0.84 -27.20
CA GLY A 206 -3.95 0.36 -27.97
C GLY A 206 -4.44 1.54 -27.13
N ALA A 207 -4.20 1.51 -25.82
CA ALA A 207 -4.56 2.60 -24.91
C ALA A 207 -3.81 3.89 -25.29
N ASN A 208 -4.49 5.04 -25.17
CA ASN A 208 -3.82 6.33 -25.25
C ASN A 208 -3.02 6.58 -23.98
N PRO A 209 -1.66 6.61 -24.01
CA PRO A 209 -0.85 6.80 -22.81
C PRO A 209 -1.12 8.13 -22.11
N ALA A 210 -1.57 9.17 -22.82
CA ALA A 210 -1.93 10.45 -22.22
C ALA A 210 -3.18 10.41 -21.33
N ARG A 211 -3.89 9.28 -21.31
CA ARG A 211 -5.06 9.04 -20.47
C ARG A 211 -4.75 8.05 -19.33
N LEU A 212 -3.54 7.51 -19.29
CA LEU A 212 -3.06 6.67 -18.17
C LEU A 212 -2.31 7.53 -17.16
N LYS A 213 -2.74 7.47 -15.91
CA LYS A 213 -2.06 8.07 -14.77
C LYS A 213 -1.58 6.96 -13.83
N LEU A 214 -0.34 7.01 -13.40
CA LEU A 214 0.21 6.08 -12.43
C LEU A 214 0.34 6.78 -11.07
N GLU A 215 -0.19 6.17 -10.03
CA GLU A 215 -0.18 6.70 -8.67
C GLU A 215 0.88 6.00 -7.84
N LEU A 216 1.72 6.78 -7.19
CA LEU A 216 2.89 6.34 -6.42
C LEU A 216 2.72 6.86 -5.00
N THR A 217 2.89 6.02 -3.99
CA THR A 217 2.85 6.47 -2.59
C THR A 217 4.12 7.21 -2.19
N GLU A 218 4.05 8.04 -1.17
CA GLU A 218 5.22 8.79 -0.65
C GLU A 218 6.37 7.88 -0.23
N SER A 219 6.08 6.71 0.35
CA SER A 219 7.08 5.74 0.80
C SER A 219 7.97 5.18 -0.32
N PHE A 220 7.54 5.31 -1.56
CA PHE A 220 8.26 4.95 -2.77
C PHE A 220 9.58 5.73 -2.93
N LEU A 221 9.65 6.95 -2.41
CA LEU A 221 10.76 7.88 -2.58
C LEU A 221 11.97 7.61 -1.67
N LEU A 222 11.89 6.62 -0.79
CA LEU A 222 12.92 6.36 0.22
C LEU A 222 14.19 5.69 -0.32
N ASP A 223 14.15 5.06 -1.52
CA ASP A 223 15.27 4.30 -2.08
C ASP A 223 15.56 4.69 -3.53
N ASN A 224 16.83 4.94 -3.83
CA ASN A 224 17.41 5.08 -5.18
C ASN A 224 16.62 6.01 -6.14
N VAL A 225 16.41 7.25 -5.72
CA VAL A 225 15.60 8.26 -6.42
C VAL A 225 16.06 8.50 -7.87
N GLU A 226 17.38 8.38 -8.14
CA GLU A 226 17.94 8.59 -9.49
C GLU A 226 17.39 7.61 -10.52
N SER A 227 17.34 6.32 -10.19
CA SER A 227 16.79 5.30 -11.10
C SER A 227 15.27 5.44 -11.27
N ILE A 228 14.59 5.91 -10.21
CA ILE A 228 13.15 6.22 -10.25
C ILE A 228 12.90 7.32 -11.27
N ILE A 229 13.62 8.44 -11.19
CA ILE A 229 13.46 9.58 -12.11
C ILE A 229 13.63 9.12 -13.57
N VAL A 230 14.64 8.34 -13.89
CA VAL A 230 14.89 7.85 -15.25
C VAL A 230 13.69 7.05 -15.79
N ASN A 231 13.16 6.12 -14.99
CA ASN A 231 12.02 5.31 -15.40
C ASN A 231 10.74 6.15 -15.59
N LEU A 232 10.50 7.11 -14.69
CA LEU A 232 9.37 8.03 -14.82
C LEU A 232 9.50 8.89 -16.08
N GLU A 233 10.70 9.42 -16.38
CA GLU A 233 10.94 10.23 -17.57
C GLU A 233 10.70 9.46 -18.87
N ILE A 234 11.10 8.17 -18.94
CA ILE A 234 10.85 7.31 -20.10
C ILE A 234 9.33 7.17 -20.35
N LEU A 235 8.56 6.89 -19.31
CA LEU A 235 7.11 6.74 -19.41
C LEU A 235 6.43 8.08 -19.70
N ARG A 236 6.87 9.17 -19.07
CA ARG A 236 6.37 10.53 -19.32
C ARG A 236 6.60 10.98 -20.78
N ALA A 237 7.76 10.65 -21.34
CA ALA A 237 8.06 10.92 -22.75
C ALA A 237 7.10 10.19 -23.74
N ARG A 238 6.39 9.16 -23.27
CA ARG A 238 5.34 8.46 -24.03
C ARG A 238 3.94 8.97 -23.72
N GLY A 239 3.82 9.96 -22.81
CA GLY A 239 2.57 10.61 -22.45
C GLY A 239 1.91 10.13 -21.15
N VAL A 240 2.48 9.13 -20.46
CA VAL A 240 1.97 8.68 -19.15
C VAL A 240 2.16 9.78 -18.12
N SER A 241 1.14 10.06 -17.30
CA SER A 241 1.18 11.03 -16.22
C SER A 241 1.36 10.35 -14.86
N PHE A 242 1.86 11.13 -13.87
CA PHE A 242 2.18 10.62 -12.54
C PHE A 242 1.51 11.45 -11.45
N SER A 243 0.95 10.77 -10.46
CA SER A 243 0.42 11.37 -9.24
C SER A 243 1.16 10.82 -8.02
N LEU A 244 1.43 11.67 -7.05
CA LEU A 244 1.95 11.25 -5.75
C LEU A 244 0.80 11.13 -4.77
N ASP A 245 0.62 9.92 -4.25
CA ASP A 245 -0.44 9.54 -3.32
C ASP A 245 -0.04 9.63 -1.86
N ASP A 246 -1.01 9.73 -0.95
CA ASP A 246 -0.85 9.81 0.51
C ASP A 246 0.09 10.93 0.95
N PHE A 247 0.17 12.06 0.20
CA PHE A 247 1.14 13.11 0.47
C PHE A 247 0.87 13.82 1.80
N GLY A 248 1.94 13.90 2.60
CA GLY A 248 1.91 14.53 3.93
C GLY A 248 1.83 13.53 5.09
N THR A 249 1.68 12.23 4.82
CA THR A 249 1.63 11.19 5.86
C THR A 249 3.01 10.65 6.23
N GLY A 250 4.05 10.94 5.43
CA GLY A 250 5.41 10.42 5.56
C GLY A 250 6.49 11.50 5.65
N TYR A 251 7.72 11.12 5.34
CA TYR A 251 8.92 11.95 5.39
C TYR A 251 9.39 12.36 3.98
N SER A 252 8.55 12.98 3.17
CA SER A 252 9.01 13.46 1.87
C SER A 252 10.04 14.57 1.99
N SER A 253 11.23 14.33 1.45
CA SER A 253 12.17 15.42 1.22
C SER A 253 11.70 16.30 0.05
N LEU A 254 11.36 17.55 0.32
CA LEU A 254 10.97 18.53 -0.70
C LEU A 254 12.02 18.65 -1.83
N SER A 255 13.29 18.33 -1.53
CA SER A 255 14.37 18.33 -2.52
C SER A 255 14.19 17.24 -3.58
N TYR A 256 13.60 16.10 -3.22
CA TYR A 256 13.29 15.03 -4.18
C TYR A 256 12.01 15.32 -4.94
N LEU A 257 10.98 15.83 -4.27
CA LEU A 257 9.70 16.17 -4.91
C LEU A 257 9.89 17.10 -6.12
N LYS A 258 10.77 18.13 -5.98
CA LYS A 258 11.09 19.06 -7.07
C LYS A 258 11.75 18.39 -8.30
N ARG A 259 12.41 17.26 -8.12
CA ARG A 259 13.14 16.54 -9.19
C ARG A 259 12.30 15.50 -9.90
N LEU A 260 11.23 15.06 -9.26
CA LEU A 260 10.35 14.04 -9.82
C LEU A 260 9.48 14.62 -10.93
N PRO A 261 9.34 13.93 -12.06
CA PRO A 261 8.49 14.36 -13.16
C PRO A 261 7.01 14.07 -12.87
N LEU A 262 6.48 14.64 -11.78
CA LEU A 262 5.09 14.50 -11.36
C LEU A 262 4.19 15.50 -12.10
N ASP A 263 2.91 15.18 -12.17
CA ASP A 263 1.86 16.02 -12.74
C ASP A 263 0.83 16.41 -11.67
N GLN A 264 0.71 15.64 -10.58
CA GLN A 264 -0.33 15.82 -9.57
C GLN A 264 0.13 15.39 -8.18
N LEU A 265 -0.40 16.07 -7.14
CA LEU A 265 -0.36 15.64 -5.74
C LEU A 265 -1.77 15.27 -5.28
N LYS A 266 -1.91 14.22 -4.47
CA LYS A 266 -3.16 13.82 -3.83
C LYS A 266 -3.10 14.21 -2.35
N ILE A 267 -4.11 14.94 -1.87
CA ILE A 267 -4.26 15.22 -0.44
C ILE A 267 -4.92 14.00 0.19
N ASP A 268 -4.23 13.36 1.12
CA ASP A 268 -4.71 12.15 1.79
C ASP A 268 -6.05 12.39 2.50
N GLN A 269 -6.92 11.38 2.45
CA GLN A 269 -8.24 11.40 3.06
C GLN A 269 -8.23 11.70 4.57
N GLY A 270 -7.14 11.37 5.29
CA GLY A 270 -7.01 11.67 6.71
C GLY A 270 -7.07 13.16 6.98
N PHE A 271 -6.40 13.98 6.18
CA PHE A 271 -6.44 15.44 6.31
C PHE A 271 -7.75 16.03 5.80
N VAL A 272 -8.38 15.42 4.79
CA VAL A 272 -9.65 15.91 4.23
C VAL A 272 -10.82 15.63 5.18
N ARG A 273 -10.81 14.49 5.87
CA ARG A 273 -11.89 14.09 6.79
C ARG A 273 -12.16 15.12 7.86
N ASP A 274 -11.11 15.60 8.50
CA ASP A 274 -11.20 16.49 9.66
C ASP A 274 -10.89 17.96 9.31
N VAL A 275 -10.78 18.31 8.02
CA VAL A 275 -10.38 19.64 7.49
C VAL A 275 -11.20 20.83 7.99
N LEU A 276 -12.44 20.60 8.42
CA LEU A 276 -13.35 21.64 8.94
C LEU A 276 -13.29 21.79 10.47
N VAL A 277 -12.70 20.84 11.19
CA VAL A 277 -12.71 20.77 12.65
C VAL A 277 -11.32 20.76 13.26
N ASP A 278 -10.32 20.23 12.57
CA ASP A 278 -8.91 20.25 13.00
C ASP A 278 -8.13 21.34 12.24
N VAL A 279 -7.58 22.28 13.02
CA VAL A 279 -6.80 23.40 12.48
C VAL A 279 -5.51 22.93 11.84
N ASN A 280 -4.91 21.82 12.32
CA ASN A 280 -3.67 21.29 11.78
C ASN A 280 -3.92 20.61 10.42
N ASP A 281 -5.00 19.82 10.30
CA ASP A 281 -5.37 19.18 9.04
C ASP A 281 -5.73 20.24 7.98
N ALA A 282 -6.46 21.28 8.39
CA ALA A 282 -6.72 22.43 7.53
C ALA A 282 -5.44 23.14 7.07
N ALA A 283 -4.47 23.31 7.96
CA ALA A 283 -3.19 23.93 7.63
C ALA A 283 -2.36 23.05 6.69
N ILE A 284 -2.33 21.73 6.91
CA ILE A 284 -1.64 20.76 6.04
C ILE A 284 -2.26 20.76 4.64
N ALA A 285 -3.59 20.69 4.53
CA ALA A 285 -4.27 20.72 3.23
C ALA A 285 -3.92 21.99 2.44
N LYS A 286 -3.95 23.18 3.09
CA LYS A 286 -3.54 24.46 2.49
C LYS A 286 -2.07 24.46 2.07
N MET A 287 -1.18 23.92 2.90
CA MET A 287 0.24 23.81 2.61
C MET A 287 0.48 22.93 1.36
N ILE A 288 -0.23 21.80 1.25
CA ILE A 288 -0.10 20.90 0.08
C ILE A 288 -0.54 21.62 -1.19
N VAL A 289 -1.65 22.36 -1.16
CA VAL A 289 -2.14 23.14 -2.31
C VAL A 289 -1.11 24.19 -2.71
N ALA A 290 -0.62 24.99 -1.77
CA ALA A 290 0.38 26.03 -2.03
C ALA A 290 1.71 25.46 -2.56
N LEU A 291 2.14 24.30 -2.05
CA LEU A 291 3.31 23.60 -2.52
C LEU A 291 3.15 23.13 -3.98
N ALA A 292 2.02 22.48 -4.26
CA ALA A 292 1.72 22.00 -5.61
C ALA A 292 1.69 23.17 -6.62
N GLU A 293 1.02 24.27 -6.28
CA GLU A 293 0.99 25.48 -7.10
C GLU A 293 2.41 26.01 -7.37
N SER A 294 3.27 26.07 -6.33
CA SER A 294 4.66 26.52 -6.44
C SER A 294 5.52 25.62 -7.35
N LEU A 295 5.15 24.33 -7.46
CA LEU A 295 5.83 23.34 -8.31
C LEU A 295 5.16 23.17 -9.68
N GLY A 296 4.05 23.85 -9.95
CA GLY A 296 3.28 23.71 -11.19
C GLY A 296 2.54 22.38 -11.31
N LEU A 297 2.20 21.76 -10.18
CA LEU A 297 1.46 20.48 -10.09
C LEU A 297 -0.03 20.71 -9.88
N LEU A 298 -0.85 19.80 -10.38
CA LEU A 298 -2.28 19.74 -10.05
C LEU A 298 -2.46 19.19 -8.63
N VAL A 299 -3.63 19.47 -8.03
CA VAL A 299 -4.01 18.89 -6.74
C VAL A 299 -5.37 18.22 -6.87
N ILE A 300 -5.49 17.02 -6.29
CA ILE A 300 -6.76 16.34 -6.08
C ILE A 300 -6.91 16.03 -4.59
N ALA A 301 -8.08 16.30 -4.03
CA ALA A 301 -8.40 15.96 -2.64
C ALA A 301 -9.19 14.66 -2.59
N GLU A 302 -8.75 13.75 -1.72
CA GLU A 302 -9.36 12.44 -1.53
C GLU A 302 -10.30 12.41 -0.32
N GLY A 303 -11.22 11.43 -0.32
CA GLY A 303 -12.12 11.23 0.81
C GLY A 303 -13.09 12.39 1.04
N VAL A 304 -13.42 13.17 0.00
CA VAL A 304 -14.41 14.25 0.11
C VAL A 304 -15.81 13.64 0.24
N GLU A 305 -16.44 13.87 1.39
CA GLU A 305 -17.76 13.30 1.72
C GLU A 305 -18.87 14.33 1.81
N THR A 306 -18.52 15.62 1.98
CA THR A 306 -19.50 16.70 2.17
C THR A 306 -19.21 17.90 1.26
N GLU A 307 -20.27 18.64 0.89
CA GLU A 307 -20.14 19.89 0.15
C GLU A 307 -19.32 20.95 0.90
N ALA A 308 -19.37 20.96 2.24
CA ALA A 308 -18.59 21.87 3.05
C ALA A 308 -17.08 21.60 2.95
N GLN A 309 -16.66 20.34 2.95
CA GLN A 309 -15.26 19.96 2.71
C GLN A 309 -14.82 20.39 1.31
N LYS A 310 -15.61 20.08 0.28
CA LYS A 310 -15.36 20.51 -1.10
C LYS A 310 -15.20 22.02 -1.22
N GLN A 311 -16.13 22.79 -0.62
CA GLN A 311 -16.10 24.25 -0.66
C GLN A 311 -14.82 24.78 0.00
N PHE A 312 -14.48 24.31 1.20
CA PHE A 312 -13.26 24.71 1.90
C PHE A 312 -12.02 24.46 1.02
N LEU A 313 -11.91 23.28 0.42
CA LEU A 313 -10.78 22.92 -0.43
C LEU A 313 -10.73 23.77 -1.71
N SER A 314 -11.89 24.04 -2.34
CA SER A 314 -12.00 24.91 -3.52
C SER A 314 -11.56 26.33 -3.23
N GLU A 315 -12.01 26.90 -2.10
CA GLU A 315 -11.63 28.25 -1.66
C GLU A 315 -10.14 28.38 -1.38
N ASN A 316 -9.46 27.26 -1.10
CA ASN A 316 -8.03 27.21 -0.88
C ASN A 316 -7.22 26.73 -2.12
N GLY A 317 -7.85 26.66 -3.32
CA GLY A 317 -7.15 26.41 -4.59
C GLY A 317 -7.11 24.93 -5.03
N CYS A 318 -7.80 24.02 -4.35
CA CYS A 318 -7.96 22.65 -4.83
C CYS A 318 -9.12 22.60 -5.84
N HIS A 319 -8.88 22.05 -7.04
CA HIS A 319 -9.86 22.09 -8.14
C HIS A 319 -10.27 20.70 -8.65
N ALA A 320 -9.73 19.64 -8.08
CA ALA A 320 -10.13 18.27 -8.36
C ALA A 320 -10.41 17.50 -7.07
N PHE A 321 -11.37 16.60 -7.12
CA PHE A 321 -11.90 15.92 -5.95
C PHE A 321 -12.22 14.47 -6.26
N GLN A 322 -12.06 13.64 -5.23
CA GLN A 322 -12.49 12.25 -5.19
C GLN A 322 -13.07 11.95 -3.82
N GLY A 323 -14.16 11.21 -3.76
CA GLY A 323 -14.76 10.81 -2.48
C GLY A 323 -16.21 10.40 -2.62
N TYR A 324 -16.81 10.01 -1.49
CA TYR A 324 -18.17 9.48 -1.46
C TYR A 324 -19.24 10.52 -1.79
N LEU A 325 -18.90 11.80 -1.74
CA LEU A 325 -19.77 12.87 -2.22
C LEU A 325 -20.12 12.70 -3.71
N PHE A 326 -19.16 12.23 -4.52
CA PHE A 326 -19.30 12.11 -5.97
C PHE A 326 -19.61 10.68 -6.41
N GLY A 327 -19.14 9.69 -5.67
CA GLY A 327 -19.40 8.28 -5.91
C GLY A 327 -18.49 7.37 -5.08
N LYS A 328 -19.04 6.24 -4.68
CA LYS A 328 -18.25 5.14 -4.13
C LYS A 328 -17.60 4.38 -5.28
N PRO A 329 -16.48 3.66 -5.01
CA PRO A 329 -15.98 2.71 -5.99
C PRO A 329 -17.08 1.76 -6.47
N MET A 330 -17.27 1.69 -7.79
CA MET A 330 -18.36 0.93 -8.42
C MET A 330 -17.86 0.08 -9.58
N PRO A 331 -18.54 -1.02 -9.91
CA PRO A 331 -18.25 -1.78 -11.12
C PRO A 331 -18.35 -0.92 -12.37
N ARG A 332 -17.62 -1.30 -13.44
CA ARG A 332 -17.60 -0.58 -14.72
C ARG A 332 -18.98 -0.20 -15.24
N ALA A 333 -19.92 -1.15 -15.23
CA ALA A 333 -21.28 -0.95 -15.74
C ALA A 333 -22.05 0.20 -15.07
N ASN A 334 -21.64 0.64 -13.89
CA ASN A 334 -22.28 1.72 -13.16
C ASN A 334 -21.51 3.05 -13.32
N CYS A 335 -20.30 3.01 -13.89
CA CYS A 335 -19.46 4.19 -14.13
C CYS A 335 -19.70 4.77 -15.52
N GLU A 336 -20.10 3.96 -16.50
CA GLU A 336 -20.47 4.31 -17.87
C GLU A 336 -21.93 4.79 -17.93
#